data_b900464f05ad1dea7f708aa86bd9234c
#
_entry.id   b900464f05ad1dea7f708aa86bd9234c
#
_cell.length_a   1.000
_cell.length_b   1.000
_cell.length_c   1.000
_cell.angle_alpha   90.00
_cell.angle_beta   90.00
_cell.angle_gamma   90.00
#
_symmetry.space_group_name_H-M   'P 1'
#
loop_
_entity.id
_entity.type
_entity.pdbx_description
1 polymer ?
#
loop_
_entity_poly.entity_id
_entity_poly.type
_entity_poly.pdbx_seq_one_letter_code
_entity_poly.pdbx_strand_id
1 'polypeptide(L)'
;LNRIQSRILNFLDCLLPRKTRARKTHRNMLDIITPNKNESKEEEELKRRIQWANALRKVVTRKDAIDAETGALQQQFFKPTKIVFETSGKKWGDDQRQKLYEGLHIFGVGEWTKMKEHFHEELGAWTTLDLRVKASRMLGTQSLSRYPKGWKGTKAEVDLEYEKHKEIGEKTGCWKSGTLVEDDDGSVAKLLKEREMEGK
;
A
#
# COMPACT_ATOMS: atom_id res chain seq x y z
N LEU A 1 7.05 -4.04 3.84
CA LEU A 1 6.92 -4.00 5.32
C LEU A 1 5.45 -4.12 5.75
N ASN A 2 4.50 -3.49 5.05
CA ASN A 2 3.09 -3.50 5.43
C ASN A 2 2.38 -4.86 5.29
N ARG A 3 2.81 -5.74 4.38
CA ARG A 3 2.20 -7.08 4.21
C ARG A 3 2.58 -8.07 5.32
N ILE A 4 3.75 -7.91 5.90
CA ILE A 4 4.18 -8.78 7.01
C ILE A 4 3.55 -8.31 8.32
N GLN A 5 3.46 -7.00 8.55
CA GLN A 5 2.77 -6.45 9.72
C GLN A 5 1.27 -6.72 9.70
N SER A 6 0.60 -6.65 8.53
CA SER A 6 -0.83 -6.96 8.44
C SER A 6 -1.11 -8.46 8.68
N ARG A 7 -0.20 -9.36 8.30
CA ARG A 7 -0.34 -10.80 8.58
C ARG A 7 -0.10 -11.13 10.05
N ILE A 8 0.80 -10.42 10.73
CA ILE A 8 1.05 -10.60 12.17
C ILE A 8 -0.12 -10.03 12.98
N LEU A 9 -0.65 -8.88 12.59
CA LEU A 9 -1.85 -8.30 13.22
C LEU A 9 -3.08 -9.18 13.02
N ASN A 10 -3.31 -9.71 11.83
CA ASN A 10 -4.41 -10.65 11.57
C ASN A 10 -4.25 -11.99 12.29
N PHE A 11 -3.01 -12.44 12.54
CA PHE A 11 -2.76 -13.64 13.34
C PHE A 11 -3.00 -13.41 14.83
N LEU A 12 -2.75 -12.20 15.32
CA LEU A 12 -3.06 -11.80 16.70
C LEU A 12 -4.57 -11.59 16.91
N ASP A 13 -5.27 -11.06 15.89
CA ASP A 13 -6.75 -10.92 15.95
C ASP A 13 -7.48 -12.27 15.92
N CYS A 14 -6.90 -13.32 15.33
CA CYS A 14 -7.44 -14.68 15.42
C CYS A 14 -7.31 -15.31 16.82
N LEU A 15 -6.41 -14.77 17.66
CA LEU A 15 -6.19 -15.27 19.03
C LEU A 15 -6.99 -14.50 20.09
N LEU A 16 -7.65 -13.40 19.71
CA LEU A 16 -8.53 -12.65 20.59
C LEU A 16 -9.98 -13.17 20.46
N PRO A 17 -10.67 -13.44 21.56
CA PRO A 17 -12.07 -13.84 21.51
C PRO A 17 -12.89 -12.71 20.87
N ARG A 18 -13.61 -13.01 19.79
CA ARG A 18 -14.54 -12.07 19.15
C ARG A 18 -15.53 -11.58 20.20
N LYS A 19 -15.55 -10.25 20.44
CA LYS A 19 -16.57 -9.63 21.29
C LYS A 19 -17.95 -9.94 20.72
N THR A 20 -18.63 -10.90 21.32
CA THR A 20 -20.04 -11.17 21.05
C THR A 20 -20.84 -9.94 21.44
N ARG A 21 -21.67 -9.47 20.54
CA ARG A 21 -22.57 -8.31 20.69
C ARG A 21 -23.52 -8.61 21.87
N ALA A 22 -23.23 -8.04 23.04
CA ALA A 22 -24.02 -8.18 24.24
C ALA A 22 -25.42 -7.62 24.00
N ARG A 23 -26.45 -8.50 24.06
CA ARG A 23 -27.85 -8.09 24.20
C ARG A 23 -27.97 -7.33 25.52
N LYS A 24 -28.44 -6.07 25.48
CA LYS A 24 -28.85 -5.30 26.66
C LYS A 24 -30.02 -5.99 27.33
N THR A 25 -29.75 -6.84 28.32
CA THR A 25 -30.75 -7.27 29.27
C THR A 25 -30.70 -6.33 30.45
N HIS A 26 -31.87 -5.84 30.89
CA HIS A 26 -32.03 -5.06 32.12
C HIS A 26 -31.47 -5.86 33.31
N ARG A 27 -30.29 -5.44 33.84
CA ARG A 27 -29.75 -5.98 35.08
C ARG A 27 -30.38 -5.28 36.26
N ASN A 28 -30.93 -6.03 37.18
CA ASN A 28 -31.42 -5.53 38.45
C ASN A 28 -30.23 -4.97 39.28
N MET A 29 -30.50 -3.92 40.04
CA MET A 29 -29.52 -3.13 40.80
C MET A 29 -28.84 -3.92 41.94
N LEU A 30 -29.19 -5.18 42.18
CA LEU A 30 -28.66 -6.06 43.26
C LEU A 30 -27.54 -7.01 42.79
N ASP A 31 -27.26 -7.07 41.47
CA ASP A 31 -26.22 -7.95 40.92
C ASP A 31 -24.80 -7.34 40.93
N ILE A 32 -24.64 -6.17 41.59
CA ILE A 32 -23.40 -5.36 41.49
C ILE A 32 -22.30 -5.81 42.48
N ILE A 33 -22.60 -6.75 43.40
CA ILE A 33 -21.67 -7.06 44.54
C ILE A 33 -21.09 -8.46 44.55
N THR A 34 -21.45 -9.35 43.66
CA THR A 34 -20.78 -10.64 43.58
C THR A 34 -19.80 -10.70 42.43
N PRO A 35 -18.47 -10.86 42.67
CA PRO A 35 -17.51 -11.04 41.59
C PRO A 35 -17.90 -12.30 40.80
N ASN A 36 -18.15 -12.10 39.50
CA ASN A 36 -18.55 -13.18 38.62
C ASN A 36 -17.39 -14.18 38.55
N LYS A 37 -17.58 -15.38 39.10
CA LYS A 37 -16.57 -16.46 39.09
C LYS A 37 -16.04 -16.81 37.70
N ASN A 38 -16.76 -16.46 36.65
CA ASN A 38 -16.33 -16.66 35.27
C ASN A 38 -15.34 -15.59 34.79
N GLU A 39 -15.49 -14.32 35.25
CA GLU A 39 -14.54 -13.23 34.93
C GLU A 39 -13.15 -13.54 35.51
N SER A 40 -13.08 -14.09 36.74
CA SER A 40 -11.79 -14.46 37.34
C SER A 40 -11.09 -15.61 36.58
N LYS A 41 -11.84 -16.57 36.06
CA LYS A 41 -11.27 -17.67 35.27
C LYS A 41 -10.78 -17.21 33.88
N GLU A 42 -11.51 -16.32 33.23
CA GLU A 42 -11.11 -15.73 31.95
C GLU A 42 -9.85 -14.87 32.07
N GLU A 43 -9.75 -14.10 33.17
CA GLU A 43 -8.56 -13.35 33.48
C GLU A 43 -7.33 -14.21 33.75
N GLU A 44 -7.50 -15.31 34.49
CA GLU A 44 -6.42 -16.27 34.75
C GLU A 44 -5.98 -16.98 33.48
N GLU A 45 -6.90 -17.33 32.60
CA GLU A 45 -6.60 -17.97 31.34
C GLU A 45 -5.87 -16.98 30.41
N LEU A 46 -6.28 -15.70 30.39
CA LEU A 46 -5.60 -14.66 29.65
C LEU A 46 -4.16 -14.45 30.14
N LYS A 47 -3.96 -14.40 31.47
CA LYS A 47 -2.62 -14.31 32.08
C LYS A 47 -1.73 -15.48 31.66
N ARG A 48 -2.26 -16.72 31.69
CA ARG A 48 -1.51 -17.91 31.25
C ARG A 48 -1.13 -17.83 29.75
N ARG A 49 -2.03 -17.36 28.89
CA ARG A 49 -1.77 -17.18 27.46
C ARG A 49 -0.68 -16.12 27.23
N ILE A 50 -0.72 -14.99 27.96
CA ILE A 50 0.31 -13.95 27.89
C ILE A 50 1.66 -14.49 28.36
N GLN A 51 1.71 -15.21 29.48
CA GLN A 51 2.95 -15.81 29.98
C GLN A 51 3.54 -16.81 29.00
N TRP A 52 2.72 -17.68 28.42
CA TRP A 52 3.15 -18.62 27.39
C TRP A 52 3.68 -17.91 26.15
N ALA A 53 2.97 -16.89 25.65
CA ALA A 53 3.40 -16.10 24.50
C ALA A 53 4.75 -15.39 24.75
N ASN A 54 4.94 -14.85 25.94
CA ASN A 54 6.20 -14.20 26.33
C ASN A 54 7.34 -15.20 26.46
N ALA A 55 7.09 -16.38 27.03
CA ALA A 55 8.07 -17.45 27.10
C ALA A 55 8.49 -17.93 25.71
N LEU A 56 7.55 -18.12 24.80
CA LEU A 56 7.81 -18.49 23.42
C LEU A 56 8.64 -17.42 22.69
N ARG A 57 8.31 -16.13 22.87
CA ARG A 57 9.08 -15.02 22.29
C ARG A 57 10.53 -15.05 22.76
N LYS A 58 10.80 -15.31 24.04
CA LYS A 58 12.16 -15.41 24.58
C LYS A 58 12.99 -16.50 23.92
N VAL A 59 12.36 -17.57 23.45
CA VAL A 59 13.06 -18.70 22.79
C VAL A 59 13.31 -18.42 21.32
N VAL A 60 12.32 -17.85 20.60
CA VAL A 60 12.40 -17.72 19.12
C VAL A 60 12.93 -16.36 18.63
N THR A 61 12.99 -15.38 19.52
CA THR A 61 13.40 -14.01 19.15
C THR A 61 14.83 -13.74 19.65
N ARG A 62 15.55 -12.92 18.91
CA ARG A 62 16.90 -12.47 19.32
C ARG A 62 16.83 -11.76 20.68
N LYS A 63 17.83 -12.01 21.53
CA LYS A 63 17.87 -11.49 22.91
C LYS A 63 17.89 -9.96 22.97
N ASP A 64 18.50 -9.32 21.97
CA ASP A 64 18.61 -7.86 21.85
C ASP A 64 17.31 -7.20 21.36
N ALA A 65 16.38 -7.98 20.81
CA ALA A 65 15.09 -7.49 20.31
C ALA A 65 13.96 -7.57 21.34
N ILE A 66 14.20 -8.20 22.50
CA ILE A 66 13.22 -8.39 23.56
C ILE A 66 13.77 -7.94 24.89
N ASP A 67 12.88 -7.49 25.75
CA ASP A 67 13.17 -7.27 27.15
C ASP A 67 13.32 -8.61 27.88
N ALA A 68 14.42 -8.79 28.61
CA ALA A 68 14.73 -10.06 29.24
C ALA A 68 13.77 -10.40 30.40
N GLU A 69 13.23 -9.40 31.10
CA GLU A 69 12.35 -9.59 32.25
C GLU A 69 10.92 -9.80 31.79
N THR A 70 10.38 -8.88 31.00
CA THR A 70 8.96 -8.85 30.61
C THR A 70 8.66 -9.69 29.38
N GLY A 71 9.64 -9.99 28.52
CA GLY A 71 9.46 -10.62 27.20
C GLY A 71 8.77 -9.68 26.19
N ALA A 72 8.68 -8.39 26.46
CA ALA A 72 8.13 -7.40 25.57
C ALA A 72 9.10 -7.11 24.41
N LEU A 73 8.56 -6.85 23.22
CA LEU A 73 9.37 -6.47 22.07
C LEU A 73 9.90 -5.04 22.21
N GLN A 74 11.20 -4.87 22.09
CA GLN A 74 11.84 -3.56 22.10
C GLN A 74 11.63 -2.88 20.75
N GLN A 75 10.70 -1.95 20.66
CA GLN A 75 10.39 -1.24 19.42
C GLN A 75 11.59 -0.52 18.80
N GLN A 76 12.55 -0.10 19.64
CA GLN A 76 13.76 0.58 19.19
C GLN A 76 14.62 -0.31 18.29
N PHE A 77 14.65 -1.62 18.54
CA PHE A 77 15.36 -2.59 17.71
C PHE A 77 14.81 -2.64 16.28
N PHE A 78 13.50 -2.44 16.11
CA PHE A 78 12.83 -2.50 14.82
C PHE A 78 12.72 -1.15 14.12
N LYS A 79 13.09 -0.06 14.80
CA LYS A 79 13.17 1.25 14.16
C LYS A 79 14.46 1.31 13.33
N PRO A 80 14.36 1.50 12.00
CA PRO A 80 15.56 1.73 11.22
C PRO A 80 16.25 3.00 11.73
N THR A 81 17.51 2.88 12.08
CA THR A 81 18.33 3.97 12.64
C THR A 81 18.40 5.15 11.66
N LYS A 82 18.39 4.89 10.39
CA LYS A 82 18.21 5.82 9.28
C LYS A 82 18.07 5.00 7.99
N ILE A 83 16.97 5.11 7.29
CA ILE A 83 16.91 4.64 5.91
C ILE A 83 17.59 5.74 5.09
N VAL A 84 18.87 5.61 4.87
CA VAL A 84 19.55 6.42 3.86
C VAL A 84 19.25 5.75 2.54
N PHE A 85 18.26 6.26 1.83
CA PHE A 85 18.21 6.00 0.41
C PHE A 85 19.43 6.72 -0.18
N GLU A 86 20.41 5.99 -0.61
CA GLU A 86 21.41 6.51 -1.53
C GLU A 86 20.63 6.95 -2.78
N THR A 87 20.14 8.17 -2.73
CA THR A 87 19.73 8.84 -3.95
C THR A 87 21.03 9.00 -4.73
N SER A 88 21.21 8.24 -5.76
CA SER A 88 22.37 8.23 -6.65
C SER A 88 22.58 9.58 -7.36
N GLY A 89 22.43 10.70 -6.67
CA GLY A 89 22.58 12.06 -7.19
C GLY A 89 21.58 12.45 -8.30
N LYS A 90 20.83 11.49 -8.81
CA LYS A 90 19.91 11.66 -9.93
C LYS A 90 18.59 12.21 -9.43
N LYS A 91 18.34 13.47 -9.63
CA LYS A 91 17.05 14.10 -9.36
C LYS A 91 16.19 14.04 -10.62
N TRP A 92 14.96 13.54 -10.47
CA TRP A 92 13.96 13.66 -11.52
C TRP A 92 13.41 15.10 -11.51
N GLY A 93 13.76 15.87 -12.51
CA GLY A 93 13.34 17.27 -12.68
C GLY A 93 12.31 17.45 -13.79
N ASP A 94 12.06 18.71 -14.10
CA ASP A 94 11.09 19.08 -15.14
C ASP A 94 11.62 18.76 -16.54
N ASP A 95 12.93 18.87 -16.76
CA ASP A 95 13.57 18.51 -18.04
C ASP A 95 13.31 17.03 -18.39
N GLN A 96 13.56 16.12 -17.44
CA GLN A 96 13.31 14.71 -17.62
C GLN A 96 11.82 14.42 -17.84
N ARG A 97 10.95 15.16 -17.14
CA ARG A 97 9.50 15.05 -17.32
C ARG A 97 9.09 15.48 -18.72
N GLN A 98 9.60 16.61 -19.19
CA GLN A 98 9.29 17.11 -20.53
C GLN A 98 9.80 16.15 -21.62
N LYS A 99 11.01 15.61 -21.48
CA LYS A 99 11.55 14.61 -22.41
C LYS A 99 10.75 13.30 -22.39
N LEU A 100 10.17 12.93 -21.26
CA LEU A 100 9.29 11.79 -21.21
C LEU A 100 7.94 12.06 -21.92
N TYR A 101 7.36 13.28 -21.83
CA TYR A 101 6.21 13.67 -22.65
C TYR A 101 6.52 13.61 -24.15
N GLU A 102 7.65 14.18 -24.58
CA GLU A 102 8.12 14.11 -25.97
C GLU A 102 8.31 12.66 -26.43
N GLY A 103 8.89 11.83 -25.56
CA GLY A 103 9.06 10.40 -25.81
C GLY A 103 7.75 9.63 -25.98
N LEU A 104 6.75 9.92 -25.15
CA LEU A 104 5.41 9.36 -25.28
C LEU A 104 4.73 9.79 -26.58
N HIS A 105 4.96 11.03 -27.00
CA HIS A 105 4.42 11.54 -28.27
C HIS A 105 5.09 10.89 -29.50
N ILE A 106 6.40 10.71 -29.47
CA ILE A 106 7.18 10.22 -30.63
C ILE A 106 7.12 8.68 -30.73
N PHE A 107 7.41 7.99 -29.63
CA PHE A 107 7.59 6.53 -29.60
C PHE A 107 6.38 5.78 -29.04
N GLY A 108 5.66 6.40 -28.09
CA GLY A 108 4.49 5.81 -27.45
C GLY A 108 4.81 4.94 -26.24
N VAL A 109 3.74 4.52 -25.54
CA VAL A 109 3.83 3.67 -24.36
C VAL A 109 4.44 2.30 -24.72
N GLY A 110 5.44 1.89 -23.91
CA GLY A 110 6.12 0.59 -24.06
C GLY A 110 7.46 0.66 -24.77
N GLU A 111 7.75 1.71 -25.51
CA GLU A 111 9.00 1.84 -26.29
C GLU A 111 10.11 2.56 -25.47
N TRP A 112 10.26 2.16 -24.19
CA TRP A 112 11.17 2.82 -23.22
C TRP A 112 12.64 2.82 -23.65
N THR A 113 13.08 1.76 -24.34
CA THR A 113 14.45 1.64 -24.81
C THR A 113 14.74 2.70 -25.87
N LYS A 114 13.84 2.85 -26.84
CA LYS A 114 13.98 3.87 -27.90
C LYS A 114 13.95 5.29 -27.34
N MET A 115 13.09 5.56 -26.36
CA MET A 115 13.06 6.85 -25.67
C MET A 115 14.39 7.15 -24.99
N LYS A 116 14.95 6.16 -24.28
CA LYS A 116 16.21 6.30 -23.57
C LYS A 116 17.39 6.49 -24.53
N GLU A 117 17.39 5.82 -25.66
CA GLU A 117 18.42 5.98 -26.69
C GLU A 117 18.35 7.35 -27.34
N HIS A 118 17.13 7.81 -27.66
CA HIS A 118 16.91 9.10 -28.33
C HIS A 118 17.22 10.30 -27.42
N PHE A 119 16.80 10.23 -26.14
CA PHE A 119 17.05 11.27 -25.14
C PHE A 119 18.14 10.84 -24.15
N HIS A 120 19.27 10.39 -24.68
CA HIS A 120 20.33 9.80 -23.87
C HIS A 120 20.90 10.77 -22.83
N GLU A 121 20.99 12.06 -23.13
CA GLU A 121 21.55 13.05 -22.20
C GLU A 121 20.66 13.21 -20.96
N GLU A 122 19.34 13.30 -21.13
CA GLU A 122 18.39 13.55 -20.03
C GLU A 122 17.85 12.26 -19.40
N LEU A 123 17.60 11.23 -20.21
CA LEU A 123 16.99 9.99 -19.76
C LEU A 123 17.96 8.80 -19.65
N GLY A 124 19.16 8.91 -20.21
CA GLY A 124 20.14 7.82 -20.24
C GLY A 124 20.56 7.30 -18.87
N ALA A 125 20.52 8.16 -17.86
CA ALA A 125 20.82 7.81 -16.48
C ALA A 125 19.72 6.95 -15.81
N TRP A 126 18.49 6.90 -16.36
CA TRP A 126 17.34 6.21 -15.79
C TRP A 126 17.18 4.82 -16.41
N THR A 127 16.68 3.88 -15.62
CA THR A 127 16.36 2.56 -16.15
C THR A 127 15.05 2.60 -16.94
N THR A 128 14.83 1.63 -17.83
CA THR A 128 13.55 1.49 -18.54
C THR A 128 12.37 1.27 -17.57
N LEU A 129 12.65 0.63 -16.42
CA LEU A 129 11.67 0.47 -15.34
C LEU A 129 11.33 1.81 -14.68
N ASP A 130 12.32 2.67 -14.44
CA ASP A 130 12.08 4.02 -13.90
C ASP A 130 11.21 4.84 -14.85
N LEU A 131 11.51 4.84 -16.14
CA LEU A 131 10.71 5.54 -17.15
C LEU A 131 9.27 5.02 -17.18
N ARG A 132 9.08 3.71 -17.11
CA ARG A 132 7.75 3.10 -17.01
C ARG A 132 6.99 3.58 -15.76
N VAL A 133 7.65 3.59 -14.61
CA VAL A 133 7.03 4.07 -13.34
C VAL A 133 6.70 5.56 -13.41
N LYS A 134 7.56 6.37 -14.02
CA LYS A 134 7.30 7.80 -14.21
C LYS A 134 6.14 8.04 -15.18
N ALA A 135 6.10 7.33 -16.29
CA ALA A 135 5.00 7.40 -17.26
C ALA A 135 3.66 6.96 -16.65
N SER A 136 3.66 5.90 -15.83
CA SER A 136 2.44 5.46 -15.14
C SER A 136 1.88 6.52 -14.20
N ARG A 137 2.74 7.26 -13.52
CA ARG A 137 2.34 8.40 -12.67
C ARG A 137 1.85 9.60 -13.48
N MET A 138 2.44 9.86 -14.65
CA MET A 138 2.01 10.93 -15.55
C MET A 138 0.63 10.64 -16.15
N LEU A 139 0.34 9.38 -16.44
CA LEU A 139 -0.95 8.91 -16.92
C LEU A 139 -1.97 8.63 -15.79
N GLY A 140 -1.54 8.72 -14.52
CA GLY A 140 -2.42 8.50 -13.37
C GLY A 140 -2.90 7.06 -13.20
N THR A 141 -2.20 6.06 -13.73
CA THR A 141 -2.60 4.64 -13.62
C THR A 141 -1.43 3.74 -13.26
N GLN A 142 -1.66 2.70 -12.47
CA GLN A 142 -0.64 1.69 -12.21
C GLN A 142 -0.47 0.72 -13.39
N SER A 143 -1.54 0.44 -14.13
CA SER A 143 -1.55 -0.55 -15.20
C SER A 143 -1.43 0.12 -16.56
N LEU A 144 -0.20 0.16 -17.09
CA LEU A 144 0.05 0.61 -18.46
C LEU A 144 -0.36 -0.43 -19.53
N SER A 145 -0.71 -1.65 -19.13
CA SER A 145 -1.18 -2.70 -20.05
C SER A 145 -2.51 -2.37 -20.71
N ARG A 146 -3.24 -1.41 -20.20
CA ARG A 146 -4.51 -0.90 -20.79
C ARG A 146 -4.28 -0.12 -22.08
N TYR A 147 -3.11 0.49 -22.21
CA TYR A 147 -2.75 1.18 -23.44
C TYR A 147 -2.24 0.17 -24.47
N PRO A 148 -2.71 0.27 -25.72
CA PRO A 148 -2.11 -0.53 -26.78
C PRO A 148 -0.63 -0.20 -26.90
N LYS A 149 0.18 -1.21 -27.22
CA LYS A 149 1.61 -1.01 -27.42
C LYS A 149 1.85 0.07 -28.49
N GLY A 150 2.68 1.06 -28.14
CA GLY A 150 2.94 2.18 -29.03
C GLY A 150 1.87 3.27 -29.00
N TRP A 151 0.94 3.25 -28.03
CA TRP A 151 0.02 4.37 -27.84
C TRP A 151 0.77 5.67 -27.69
N LYS A 152 0.43 6.66 -28.49
CA LYS A 152 1.05 7.97 -28.54
C LYS A 152 0.10 9.03 -28.02
N GLY A 153 0.58 9.94 -27.22
CA GLY A 153 -0.20 11.06 -26.72
C GLY A 153 0.64 12.33 -26.63
N THR A 154 0.05 13.45 -27.01
CA THR A 154 0.58 14.78 -26.70
C THR A 154 0.52 15.04 -25.21
N LYS A 155 1.21 16.09 -24.72
CA LYS A 155 1.13 16.48 -23.32
C LYS A 155 -0.32 16.69 -22.85
N ALA A 156 -1.13 17.37 -23.66
CA ALA A 156 -2.54 17.64 -23.35
C ALA A 156 -3.36 16.34 -23.23
N GLU A 157 -3.12 15.36 -24.09
CA GLU A 157 -3.79 14.05 -24.04
C GLU A 157 -3.36 13.23 -22.82
N VAL A 158 -2.07 13.27 -22.45
CA VAL A 158 -1.56 12.62 -21.24
C VAL A 158 -2.17 13.25 -19.98
N ASP A 159 -2.26 14.58 -19.93
CA ASP A 159 -2.86 15.31 -18.82
C ASP A 159 -4.37 15.00 -18.73
N LEU A 160 -5.06 14.88 -19.86
CA LEU A 160 -6.48 14.49 -19.92
C LEU A 160 -6.71 13.05 -19.44
N GLU A 161 -5.84 12.11 -19.82
CA GLU A 161 -5.89 10.74 -19.30
C GLU A 161 -5.63 10.70 -17.80
N TYR A 162 -4.73 11.53 -17.28
CA TYR A 162 -4.48 11.67 -15.84
C TYR A 162 -5.75 12.11 -15.09
N GLU A 163 -6.42 13.18 -15.55
CA GLU A 163 -7.63 13.68 -14.90
C GLU A 163 -8.79 12.66 -15.00
N LYS A 164 -8.93 11.95 -16.11
CA LYS A 164 -9.89 10.85 -16.27
C LYS A 164 -9.66 9.74 -15.25
N HIS A 165 -8.43 9.29 -15.08
CA HIS A 165 -8.09 8.26 -14.11
C HIS A 165 -8.28 8.73 -12.67
N LYS A 166 -7.98 10.00 -12.40
CA LYS A 166 -8.18 10.61 -11.09
C LYS A 166 -9.67 10.68 -10.75
N GLU A 167 -10.51 11.16 -11.65
CA GLU A 167 -11.97 11.21 -11.44
C GLU A 167 -12.57 9.83 -11.16
N ILE A 168 -12.16 8.80 -11.91
CA ILE A 168 -12.61 7.43 -11.69
C ILE A 168 -12.11 6.92 -10.33
N GLY A 169 -10.84 7.17 -10.00
CA GLY A 169 -10.25 6.73 -8.75
C GLY A 169 -10.86 7.41 -7.52
N GLU A 170 -11.24 8.67 -7.62
CA GLU A 170 -11.96 9.39 -6.57
C GLU A 170 -13.40 8.87 -6.40
N LYS A 171 -14.10 8.56 -7.49
CA LYS A 171 -15.45 7.98 -7.46
C LYS A 171 -15.49 6.57 -6.87
N THR A 172 -14.49 5.75 -7.16
CA THR A 172 -14.40 4.36 -6.68
C THR A 172 -13.65 4.21 -5.36
N GLY A 173 -13.03 5.28 -4.84
CA GLY A 173 -12.12 5.19 -3.68
C GLY A 173 -10.79 4.50 -4.00
N CYS A 174 -10.49 4.26 -5.28
CA CYS A 174 -9.29 3.55 -5.75
C CYS A 174 -8.14 4.49 -6.15
N TRP A 175 -8.24 5.77 -5.85
CA TRP A 175 -7.14 6.73 -6.05
C TRP A 175 -6.13 6.65 -4.92
N LYS A 176 -4.94 6.11 -5.17
CA LYS A 176 -3.90 5.92 -4.15
C LYS A 176 -2.55 6.44 -4.63
N SER A 177 -1.93 7.31 -3.85
CA SER A 177 -0.59 7.86 -4.13
C SER A 177 -0.44 8.49 -5.53
N GLY A 178 -1.52 9.14 -6.01
CA GLY A 178 -1.52 9.82 -7.31
C GLY A 178 -1.70 8.90 -8.52
N THR A 179 -2.22 7.70 -8.31
CA THR A 179 -2.51 6.75 -9.39
C THR A 179 -3.79 5.95 -9.11
N LEU A 180 -4.51 5.63 -10.16
CA LEU A 180 -5.64 4.70 -10.14
C LEU A 180 -5.13 3.27 -9.93
N VAL A 181 -5.62 2.62 -8.89
CA VAL A 181 -5.34 1.22 -8.56
C VAL A 181 -6.52 0.36 -9.00
N GLU A 182 -6.26 -0.81 -9.57
CA GLU A 182 -7.32 -1.76 -9.88
C GLU A 182 -7.94 -2.30 -8.59
N ASP A 183 -9.25 -2.47 -8.62
CA ASP A 183 -10.04 -3.10 -7.57
C ASP A 183 -10.37 -4.55 -7.90
N ASP A 184 -10.63 -5.34 -6.85
CA ASP A 184 -11.01 -6.75 -7.02
C ASP A 184 -12.47 -6.90 -7.49
N ASP A 185 -13.31 -5.86 -7.30
CA ASP A 185 -14.74 -5.86 -7.62
C ASP A 185 -15.02 -5.51 -9.09
N GLY A 186 -14.01 -5.04 -9.83
CA GLY A 186 -14.12 -4.68 -11.24
C GLY A 186 -14.88 -3.37 -11.52
N SER A 187 -15.18 -2.57 -10.50
CA SER A 187 -15.88 -1.30 -10.64
C SER A 187 -15.08 -0.29 -11.47
N VAL A 188 -13.76 -0.24 -11.25
CA VAL A 188 -12.82 0.59 -12.02
C VAL A 188 -12.85 0.20 -13.50
N ALA A 189 -12.79 -1.09 -13.80
CA ALA A 189 -12.79 -1.59 -15.18
C ALA A 189 -14.11 -1.25 -15.92
N LYS A 190 -15.24 -1.29 -15.20
CA LYS A 190 -16.56 -0.92 -15.74
C LYS A 190 -16.62 0.56 -16.10
N LEU A 191 -16.24 1.44 -15.18
CA LEU A 191 -16.27 2.90 -15.41
C LEU A 191 -15.31 3.33 -16.53
N LEU A 192 -14.15 2.67 -16.64
CA LEU A 192 -13.22 2.94 -17.75
C LEU A 192 -13.84 2.59 -19.10
N LYS A 193 -14.53 1.44 -19.21
CA LYS A 193 -15.22 1.05 -20.45
C LYS A 193 -16.38 2.00 -20.78
N GLU A 194 -17.16 2.43 -19.80
CA GLU A 194 -18.25 3.39 -20.00
C GLU A 194 -17.71 4.71 -20.59
N ARG A 195 -16.61 5.23 -20.03
CA ARG A 195 -15.96 6.45 -20.54
C ARG A 195 -15.36 6.29 -21.95
N GLU A 196 -14.83 5.11 -22.28
CA GLU A 196 -14.33 4.84 -23.65
C GLU A 196 -15.45 4.81 -24.68
N MET A 197 -16.66 4.45 -24.28
CA MET A 197 -17.85 4.47 -25.16
C MET A 197 -18.44 5.86 -25.33
N GLU A 198 -18.37 6.73 -24.29
CA GLU A 198 -18.83 8.11 -24.35
C GLU A 198 -17.93 9.02 -25.21
N GLY A 199 -16.65 8.66 -25.36
CA GLY A 199 -15.66 9.45 -26.10
C GLY A 199 -15.55 9.11 -27.60
N LYS A 200 -16.38 8.21 -28.11
CA LYS A 200 -16.50 7.86 -29.54
C LYS A 200 -17.72 8.51 -30.16
#